data_8fc1d257c1f01e919b57e2ff53e5ce71
#
_entry.id   8fc1d257c1f01e919b57e2ff53e5ce71
#
_cell.length_a   1.000
_cell.length_b   1.000
_cell.length_c   1.000
_cell.angle_alpha   90.00
_cell.angle_beta   90.00
_cell.angle_gamma   90.00
#
_symmetry.space_group_name_H-M   'P 1'
#
loop_
_entity.id
_entity.type
_entity.pdbx_description
1 polymer ?
#
loop_
_entity_poly.entity_id
_entity_poly.type
_entity_poly.pdbx_seq_one_letter_code
_entity_poly.pdbx_strand_id
1 'polypeptide(L)'
;MWKVLFTEKCEKEIRDLMKRGVLSEDDRRVLSIWIKQVKKHGPDSLREGSNLNNWNDHRLDRKWIGYRASSYSFSGRIIYKVEDKIVTVKVFRVSPDHDYSL
;
A
#
# COMPACT_ATOMS: atom_id res chain seq x y z
N MET A 1 15.84 -4.77 10.30
CA MET A 1 15.49 -4.31 8.94
C MET A 1 14.12 -4.85 8.55
N TRP A 2 13.31 -4.02 7.93
CA TRP A 2 11.97 -4.42 7.53
C TRP A 2 11.97 -5.02 6.12
N LYS A 3 11.15 -6.06 5.93
CA LYS A 3 10.94 -6.65 4.61
C LYS A 3 9.58 -6.23 4.09
N VAL A 4 9.49 -6.02 2.78
CA VAL A 4 8.23 -5.73 2.12
C VAL A 4 7.99 -6.82 1.10
N LEU A 5 6.87 -7.53 1.24
CA LEU A 5 6.49 -8.61 0.34
C LEU A 5 5.15 -8.29 -0.29
N PHE A 6 4.98 -8.67 -1.54
CA PHE A 6 3.71 -8.57 -2.25
C PHE A 6 3.17 -9.97 -2.46
N THR A 7 1.88 -10.17 -2.20
CA THR A 7 1.27 -11.46 -2.51
C THR A 7 1.30 -11.67 -4.02
N GLU A 8 1.30 -12.93 -4.44
CA GLU A 8 1.27 -13.28 -5.85
C GLU A 8 0.06 -12.65 -6.56
N LYS A 9 -1.09 -12.68 -5.91
CA LYS A 9 -2.31 -12.07 -6.44
C LYS A 9 -2.12 -10.56 -6.62
N CYS A 10 -1.51 -9.90 -5.64
CA CYS A 10 -1.25 -8.46 -5.70
C CYS A 10 -0.29 -8.12 -6.83
N GLU A 11 0.76 -8.91 -7.02
CA GLU A 11 1.71 -8.70 -8.12
C GLU A 11 1.01 -8.79 -9.48
N LYS A 12 0.11 -9.76 -9.63
CA LYS A 12 -0.68 -9.90 -10.86
C LYS A 12 -1.56 -8.69 -11.10
N GLU A 13 -2.20 -8.19 -10.04
CA GLU A 13 -3.05 -7.01 -10.13
C GLU A 13 -2.25 -5.80 -10.59
N ILE A 14 -1.06 -5.60 -10.03
CA ILE A 14 -0.19 -4.48 -10.41
C ILE A 14 0.20 -4.58 -11.89
N ARG A 15 0.62 -5.76 -12.34
CA ARG A 15 0.99 -5.97 -13.74
C ARG A 15 -0.18 -5.70 -14.68
N ASP A 16 -1.37 -6.15 -14.30
CA ASP A 16 -2.57 -5.92 -15.09
C ASP A 16 -2.91 -4.44 -15.20
N LEU A 17 -2.87 -3.73 -14.07
CA LEU A 17 -3.13 -2.28 -14.04
C LEU A 17 -2.12 -1.51 -14.89
N MET A 18 -0.86 -1.94 -14.88
CA MET A 18 0.17 -1.34 -15.72
C MET A 18 -0.13 -1.57 -17.20
N LYS A 19 -0.48 -2.78 -17.57
CA LYS A 19 -0.82 -3.14 -18.95
C LYS A 19 -2.00 -2.34 -19.48
N ARG A 20 -2.99 -2.10 -18.62
CA ARG A 20 -4.20 -1.38 -18.99
C ARG A 20 -4.02 0.14 -18.97
N GLY A 21 -2.85 0.61 -18.57
CA GLY A 21 -2.59 2.04 -18.47
C GLY A 21 -3.27 2.73 -17.31
N VAL A 22 -3.82 1.96 -16.36
CA VAL A 22 -4.49 2.50 -15.17
C VAL A 22 -3.47 2.96 -14.13
N LEU A 23 -2.39 2.21 -14.00
CA LEU A 23 -1.29 2.55 -13.08
C LEU A 23 -0.21 3.28 -13.88
N SER A 24 -0.05 4.58 -13.62
CA SER A 24 0.90 5.43 -14.33
C SER A 24 2.33 5.24 -13.84
N GLU A 25 3.29 5.82 -14.56
CA GLU A 25 4.68 5.84 -14.10
C GLU A 25 4.83 6.65 -12.82
N ASP A 26 4.06 7.72 -12.67
CA ASP A 26 4.07 8.50 -11.43
C ASP A 26 3.58 7.66 -10.26
N ASP A 27 2.54 6.86 -10.46
CA ASP A 27 2.03 5.95 -9.43
C ASP A 27 3.10 4.94 -9.04
N ARG A 28 3.83 4.40 -10.01
CA ARG A 28 4.93 3.46 -9.75
C ARG A 28 6.05 4.10 -8.95
N ARG A 29 6.34 5.36 -9.25
CA ARG A 29 7.36 6.13 -8.53
C ARG A 29 6.94 6.32 -7.07
N VAL A 30 5.68 6.67 -6.84
CA VAL A 30 5.14 6.84 -5.49
C VAL A 30 5.18 5.52 -4.73
N LEU A 31 4.81 4.42 -5.38
CA LEU A 31 4.90 3.09 -4.77
C LEU A 31 6.33 2.75 -4.37
N SER A 32 7.29 3.09 -5.23
CA SER A 32 8.72 2.87 -4.94
C SER A 32 9.16 3.66 -3.70
N ILE A 33 8.68 4.89 -3.56
CA ILE A 33 8.98 5.72 -2.39
C ILE A 33 8.39 5.07 -1.13
N TRP A 34 7.17 4.58 -1.21
CA TRP A 34 6.52 3.90 -0.10
C TRP A 34 7.33 2.67 0.36
N ILE A 35 7.74 1.84 -0.60
CA ILE A 35 8.54 0.64 -0.32
C ILE A 35 9.85 1.01 0.38
N LYS A 36 10.55 2.01 -0.14
CA LYS A 36 11.83 2.45 0.43
C LYS A 36 11.65 2.99 1.84
N GLN A 37 10.59 3.76 2.05
CA GLN A 37 10.30 4.33 3.38
C GLN A 37 10.03 3.23 4.40
N VAL A 38 9.22 2.25 4.03
CA VAL A 38 8.90 1.13 4.92
C VAL A 38 10.14 0.30 5.23
N LYS A 39 10.95 0.00 4.22
CA LYS A 39 12.18 -0.77 4.43
C LYS A 39 13.14 -0.06 5.37
N LYS A 40 13.26 1.24 5.24
CA LYS A 40 14.23 2.01 6.01
C LYS A 40 13.72 2.38 7.39
N HIS A 41 12.47 2.81 7.50
CA HIS A 41 11.92 3.41 8.71
C HIS A 41 10.81 2.58 9.37
N GLY A 42 10.33 1.53 8.71
CA GLY A 42 9.27 0.69 9.22
C GLY A 42 7.88 1.25 8.92
N PRO A 43 6.84 0.41 9.11
CA PRO A 43 5.46 0.80 8.79
C PRO A 43 4.90 1.92 9.67
N ASP A 44 5.42 2.09 10.89
CA ASP A 44 4.97 3.18 11.75
C ASP A 44 5.27 4.56 11.17
N SER A 45 6.27 4.64 10.29
CA SER A 45 6.61 5.89 9.60
C SER A 45 5.52 6.35 8.63
N LEU A 46 4.60 5.47 8.28
CA LEU A 46 3.50 5.79 7.36
C LEU A 46 2.35 6.49 8.05
N ARG A 47 2.31 6.44 9.37
CA ARG A 47 1.20 6.98 10.15
C ARG A 47 1.16 8.50 10.12
N GLU A 48 -0.05 9.02 10.30
CA GLU A 48 -0.27 10.45 10.43
C GLU A 48 0.58 11.01 11.58
N GLY A 49 1.13 12.19 11.39
CA GLY A 49 1.97 12.82 12.39
C GLY A 49 3.45 12.51 12.29
N SER A 50 3.85 11.58 11.41
CA SER A 50 5.26 11.38 11.14
C SER A 50 5.79 12.57 10.35
N ASN A 51 7.10 12.83 10.42
CA ASN A 51 7.73 13.91 9.66
C ASN A 51 8.05 13.52 8.22
N LEU A 52 7.56 12.36 7.78
CA LEU A 52 7.75 11.86 6.43
C LEU A 52 6.50 12.12 5.60
N ASN A 53 6.47 11.59 4.40
CA ASN A 53 5.36 11.81 3.47
C ASN A 53 4.00 11.45 4.11
N ASN A 54 2.99 12.22 3.78
CA ASN A 54 1.64 11.94 4.26
C ASN A 54 0.97 10.89 3.38
N TRP A 55 0.84 9.69 3.92
CA TRP A 55 0.22 8.56 3.21
C TRP A 55 -1.22 8.35 3.57
N ASN A 56 -1.76 9.19 4.48
CA ASN A 56 -3.12 9.02 4.96
C ASN A 56 -3.36 7.59 5.45
N ASP A 57 -2.34 7.03 6.11
CA ASP A 57 -2.36 5.65 6.58
C ASP A 57 -3.29 5.47 7.75
N HIS A 58 -4.11 4.43 7.71
CA HIS A 58 -5.09 4.18 8.77
C HIS A 58 -5.42 2.69 8.88
N ARG A 59 -5.97 2.33 10.03
CA ARG A 59 -6.44 0.97 10.28
C ARG A 59 -7.73 0.72 9.52
N LEU A 60 -7.91 -0.54 9.13
CA LEU A 60 -9.14 -0.98 8.49
C LEU A 60 -9.99 -1.77 9.47
N ASP A 61 -11.30 -1.79 9.22
CA ASP A 61 -12.28 -2.44 10.05
C ASP A 61 -12.95 -3.62 9.35
N ARG A 62 -13.81 -4.33 10.08
CA ARG A 62 -14.65 -5.41 9.56
C ARG A 62 -13.82 -6.53 8.94
N LYS A 63 -14.04 -6.83 7.66
CA LYS A 63 -13.33 -7.90 6.96
C LYS A 63 -11.83 -7.73 6.96
N TRP A 64 -11.36 -6.49 7.05
CA TRP A 64 -9.95 -6.16 6.98
C TRP A 64 -9.33 -5.83 8.33
N ILE A 65 -9.98 -6.25 9.42
CA ILE A 65 -9.42 -6.02 10.75
C ILE A 65 -8.01 -6.62 10.83
N GLY A 66 -7.08 -5.87 11.42
CA GLY A 66 -5.68 -6.27 11.46
C GLY A 66 -4.85 -5.76 10.28
N TYR A 67 -5.50 -5.16 9.29
CA TYR A 67 -4.82 -4.57 8.12
C TYR A 67 -4.84 -3.07 8.21
N ARG A 68 -3.98 -2.46 7.43
CA ARG A 68 -3.90 -1.00 7.26
C ARG A 68 -3.91 -0.64 5.79
N ALA A 69 -4.27 0.60 5.49
CA ALA A 69 -4.26 1.10 4.13
C ALA A 69 -3.51 2.42 4.06
N SER A 70 -2.63 2.55 3.06
CA SER A 70 -2.00 3.82 2.68
C SER A 70 -2.60 4.29 1.37
N SER A 71 -2.68 5.60 1.18
CA SER A 71 -3.08 6.19 -0.10
C SER A 71 -1.85 6.51 -0.92
N TYR A 72 -1.73 5.98 -2.14
CA TYR A 72 -0.62 6.33 -3.04
C TYR A 72 -1.04 7.33 -4.11
N SER A 73 -2.34 7.55 -4.25
CA SER A 73 -2.92 8.57 -5.11
C SER A 73 -4.31 8.92 -4.59
N PHE A 74 -5.00 9.82 -5.26
CA PHE A 74 -6.36 10.21 -4.86
C PHE A 74 -7.28 9.01 -4.70
N SER A 75 -7.25 8.08 -5.65
CA SER A 75 -8.12 6.90 -5.62
C SER A 75 -7.38 5.59 -5.36
N GLY A 76 -6.06 5.63 -5.24
CA GLY A 76 -5.27 4.42 -5.09
C GLY A 76 -4.96 4.08 -3.64
N ARG A 77 -5.00 2.80 -3.32
CA ARG A 77 -4.76 2.30 -1.97
C ARG A 77 -3.82 1.11 -1.97
N ILE A 78 -2.98 1.07 -0.94
CA ILE A 78 -2.10 -0.05 -0.66
C ILE A 78 -2.60 -0.66 0.64
N ILE A 79 -3.11 -1.89 0.58
CA ILE A 79 -3.61 -2.58 1.76
C ILE A 79 -2.57 -3.61 2.19
N TYR A 80 -2.13 -3.53 3.43
CA TYR A 80 -1.04 -4.35 3.91
C TYR A 80 -1.26 -4.81 5.34
N LYS A 81 -0.49 -5.81 5.73
CA LYS A 81 -0.47 -6.37 7.07
C LYS A 81 0.96 -6.42 7.57
N VAL A 82 1.15 -6.24 8.88
CA VAL A 82 2.48 -6.27 9.50
C VAL A 82 2.56 -7.44 10.46
N GLU A 83 3.54 -8.32 10.25
CA GLU A 83 3.82 -9.44 11.14
C GLU A 83 5.33 -9.68 11.17
N ASP A 84 5.90 -9.78 12.37
CA ASP A 84 7.31 -10.18 12.56
C ASP A 84 8.31 -9.41 11.69
N LYS A 85 8.16 -8.09 11.65
CA LYS A 85 9.00 -7.20 10.84
C LYS A 85 8.88 -7.45 9.33
N ILE A 86 7.78 -8.08 8.92
CA ILE A 86 7.46 -8.27 7.52
C ILE A 86 6.19 -7.50 7.22
N VAL A 87 6.24 -6.66 6.20
CA VAL A 87 5.08 -5.94 5.68
C VAL A 87 4.62 -6.67 4.42
N THR A 88 3.46 -7.30 4.49
CA THR A 88 2.90 -8.01 3.34
C THR A 88 1.82 -7.15 2.69
N VAL A 89 2.06 -6.75 1.46
CA VAL A 89 1.08 -6.01 0.67
C VAL A 89 0.10 -7.01 0.08
N LYS A 90 -1.14 -6.93 0.53
CA LYS A 90 -2.20 -7.89 0.20
C LYS A 90 -3.00 -7.46 -1.01
N VAL A 91 -3.31 -6.18 -1.09
CA VAL A 91 -4.16 -5.66 -2.15
C VAL A 91 -3.64 -4.30 -2.60
N PHE A 92 -3.58 -4.13 -3.91
CA PHE A 92 -3.23 -2.85 -4.52
C PHE A 92 -4.45 -2.41 -5.33
N ARG A 93 -5.06 -1.31 -4.91
CA ARG A 93 -6.31 -0.88 -5.52
C ARG A 93 -6.25 0.50 -6.09
N VAL A 94 -6.97 0.66 -7.19
CA VAL A 94 -7.30 1.96 -7.76
C VAL A 94 -8.82 2.02 -7.77
N SER A 95 -9.42 2.75 -6.84
CA SER A 95 -10.86 2.86 -6.74
C SER A 95 -11.24 4.25 -6.23
N PRO A 96 -12.12 4.96 -6.94
CA PRO A 96 -12.57 6.26 -6.49
C PRO A 96 -13.47 6.17 -5.26
N ASP A 97 -14.06 5.02 -4.99
CA ASP A 97 -15.01 4.84 -3.90
C ASP A 97 -14.40 4.27 -2.64
N HIS A 98 -13.08 4.09 -2.61
CA HIS A 98 -12.39 3.45 -1.50
C HIS A 98 -13.00 2.09 -1.14
N ASP A 99 -13.42 1.37 -2.16
CA ASP A 99 -14.00 0.05 -1.99
C ASP A 99 -12.93 -0.97 -1.64
N TYR A 100 -13.02 -1.52 -0.42
CA TYR A 100 -12.09 -2.54 0.08
C TYR A 100 -12.66 -3.94 0.00
N SER A 101 -13.68 -4.17 -0.81
CA SER A 101 -14.25 -5.50 -0.96
C SER A 101 -13.23 -6.48 -1.53
N LEU A 102 -13.34 -7.71 -1.11
CA LEU A 102 -12.42 -8.78 -1.50
C LEU A 102 -12.66 -9.31 -2.91
#